data_1a8e3d468b2565b4137214b082ddff28
#
_entry.id   1a8e3d468b2565b4137214b082ddff28
#
_cell.length_a   1.000
_cell.length_b   1.000
_cell.length_c   1.000
_cell.angle_alpha   90.00
_cell.angle_beta   90.00
_cell.angle_gamma   90.00
#
_symmetry.space_group_name_H-M   'P 1'
#
loop_
_entity.id
_entity.type
_entity.pdbx_description
1 polymer ?
#
loop_
_entity_poly.entity_id
_entity_poly.type
_entity_poly.pdbx_seq_one_letter_code
_entity_poly.pdbx_strand_id
1 'polypeptide(L)'
;MTFFDLFRYGCINLWRRKSRTVLTALSMTIGVMCIIVLISVGLGYEASYRESIEQLGSLTKIDVTPADQMLLDKTALLNEKAVNAFKNIEGVEAVTPVVQKSAYIKCGNFVNMVRIYGIDVSTAASFQLEPERGEAPGEGTRLHPDVMFTDDVAATFSDAKNDWTAAVDADGNALIDPLAANIKLTFDYSNLSGEQRADGDGRALPMGNFYTLNVTGVCSTLNNTYSTSAFMDFDRLNELIDANADYLGARKDEKLLAEEKKNGPTYELVWIKVKNVEDVQRIAKLIRNSGLSVYSLNDMLETVRTQSRQIQGMLGAIGAVAMLVSAICVANTMMMSITERTKEIGILKVIGTSLGSISGMFLIEALILGILGGIFGLGLSYAAQKLLPVLFENMQVRSIIPAWLAVAGVAFSGVVALIAAILPARRAMRISPNAAIRTE
;
A
#
# COMPACT_ATOMS: atom_id res chain seq x y z
N MET A 1 21.62 5.19 -50.93
CA MET A 1 21.62 3.95 -50.12
C MET A 1 20.26 3.80 -49.52
N THR A 2 19.64 2.61 -49.61
CA THR A 2 18.38 2.32 -48.96
C THR A 2 18.60 2.11 -47.45
N PHE A 3 17.55 2.23 -46.64
CA PHE A 3 17.65 1.98 -45.20
C PHE A 3 18.14 0.57 -44.89
N PHE A 4 17.74 -0.40 -45.71
CA PHE A 4 18.14 -1.80 -45.58
C PHE A 4 19.64 -2.02 -45.84
N ASP A 5 20.21 -1.29 -46.80
CA ASP A 5 21.66 -1.34 -47.08
C ASP A 5 22.47 -0.80 -45.91
N LEU A 6 22.00 0.32 -45.31
CA LEU A 6 22.64 0.93 -44.14
C LEU A 6 22.61 -0.01 -42.93
N PHE A 7 21.48 -0.67 -42.67
CA PHE A 7 21.34 -1.65 -41.62
C PHE A 7 22.29 -2.86 -41.79
N ARG A 8 22.29 -3.44 -42.98
CA ARG A 8 23.18 -4.58 -43.31
C ARG A 8 24.67 -4.20 -43.14
N TYR A 9 25.02 -3.00 -43.55
CA TYR A 9 26.39 -2.49 -43.42
C TYR A 9 26.76 -2.27 -41.93
N GLY A 10 25.85 -1.74 -41.15
CA GLY A 10 26.01 -1.58 -39.68
C GLY A 10 26.28 -2.93 -38.99
N CYS A 11 25.47 -3.94 -39.28
CA CYS A 11 25.65 -5.28 -38.69
C CYS A 11 27.00 -5.91 -39.06
N ILE A 12 27.44 -5.80 -40.31
CA ILE A 12 28.75 -6.36 -40.78
C ILE A 12 29.90 -5.64 -40.04
N ASN A 13 29.82 -4.33 -39.85
CA ASN A 13 30.84 -3.56 -39.18
C ASN A 13 31.00 -3.90 -37.71
N LEU A 14 29.87 -4.06 -37.00
CA LEU A 14 29.85 -4.50 -35.62
C LEU A 14 30.49 -5.86 -35.41
N TRP A 15 30.27 -6.79 -36.38
CA TRP A 15 30.82 -8.14 -36.32
C TRP A 15 32.34 -8.20 -36.57
N ARG A 16 32.86 -7.25 -37.34
CA ARG A 16 34.32 -7.17 -37.64
C ARG A 16 35.16 -6.78 -36.43
N ARG A 17 34.56 -6.09 -35.39
CA ARG A 17 35.25 -5.56 -34.21
C ARG A 17 34.63 -6.05 -32.92
N LYS A 18 34.58 -7.36 -32.74
CA LYS A 18 33.84 -8.06 -31.68
C LYS A 18 34.13 -7.54 -30.28
N SER A 19 35.43 -7.39 -29.93
CA SER A 19 35.79 -6.97 -28.54
C SER A 19 35.26 -5.60 -28.19
N ARG A 20 35.30 -4.63 -29.10
CA ARG A 20 34.79 -3.26 -28.85
C ARG A 20 33.28 -3.21 -28.83
N THR A 21 32.65 -3.91 -29.80
CA THR A 21 31.19 -4.04 -29.86
C THR A 21 30.63 -4.63 -28.57
N VAL A 22 31.26 -5.71 -28.05
CA VAL A 22 30.87 -6.34 -26.79
C VAL A 22 31.04 -5.40 -25.61
N LEU A 23 32.17 -4.70 -25.53
CA LEU A 23 32.42 -3.75 -24.41
C LEU A 23 31.41 -2.60 -24.39
N THR A 24 31.09 -2.04 -25.57
CA THR A 24 30.10 -0.97 -25.69
C THR A 24 28.68 -1.47 -25.42
N ALA A 25 28.32 -2.65 -25.95
CA ALA A 25 27.05 -3.27 -25.66
C ALA A 25 26.93 -3.59 -24.17
N LEU A 26 28.00 -4.07 -23.52
CA LEU A 26 28.01 -4.34 -22.07
C LEU A 26 27.77 -3.08 -21.24
N SER A 27 28.39 -1.95 -21.58
CA SER A 27 28.14 -0.69 -20.87
C SER A 27 26.70 -0.22 -21.00
N MET A 28 26.09 -0.36 -22.19
CA MET A 28 24.66 -0.08 -22.40
C MET A 28 23.77 -1.06 -21.63
N THR A 29 24.12 -2.34 -21.62
CA THR A 29 23.43 -3.39 -20.85
C THR A 29 23.36 -3.07 -19.37
N ILE A 30 24.50 -2.67 -18.77
CA ILE A 30 24.56 -2.29 -17.35
C ILE A 30 23.72 -1.04 -17.09
N GLY A 31 23.80 -0.02 -17.95
CA GLY A 31 22.99 1.20 -17.81
C GLY A 31 21.48 0.94 -17.84
N VAL A 32 21.03 0.13 -18.80
CA VAL A 32 19.61 -0.25 -18.93
C VAL A 32 19.16 -1.13 -17.78
N MET A 33 19.95 -2.14 -17.43
CA MET A 33 19.68 -3.02 -16.29
C MET A 33 19.50 -2.21 -15.01
N CYS A 34 20.40 -1.26 -14.75
CA CYS A 34 20.32 -0.41 -13.57
C CYS A 34 18.99 0.35 -13.50
N ILE A 35 18.59 1.01 -14.60
CA ILE A 35 17.33 1.76 -14.65
C ILE A 35 16.12 0.84 -14.46
N ILE A 36 16.06 -0.27 -15.19
CA ILE A 36 14.91 -1.20 -15.13
C ILE A 36 14.78 -1.80 -13.73
N VAL A 37 15.87 -2.29 -13.14
CA VAL A 37 15.86 -2.90 -11.80
C VAL A 37 15.45 -1.89 -10.73
N LEU A 38 16.02 -0.67 -10.76
CA LEU A 38 15.71 0.34 -9.76
C LEU A 38 14.24 0.79 -9.81
N ILE A 39 13.70 1.03 -11.00
CA ILE A 39 12.28 1.38 -11.16
C ILE A 39 11.39 0.20 -10.77
N SER A 40 11.75 -1.01 -11.16
CA SER A 40 11.01 -2.25 -10.89
C SER A 40 10.91 -2.55 -9.38
N VAL A 41 11.98 -2.31 -8.61
CA VAL A 41 11.97 -2.43 -7.15
C VAL A 41 11.03 -1.40 -6.53
N GLY A 42 11.05 -0.15 -7.02
CA GLY A 42 10.12 0.90 -6.55
C GLY A 42 8.65 0.56 -6.80
N LEU A 43 8.33 -0.01 -7.97
CA LEU A 43 6.97 -0.47 -8.29
C LEU A 43 6.56 -1.69 -7.43
N GLY A 44 7.48 -2.60 -7.19
CA GLY A 44 7.25 -3.77 -6.35
C GLY A 44 7.01 -3.39 -4.89
N TYR A 45 7.73 -2.39 -4.38
CA TYR A 45 7.53 -1.83 -3.05
C TYR A 45 6.10 -1.27 -2.89
N GLU A 46 5.65 -0.43 -3.84
CA GLU A 46 4.29 0.12 -3.83
C GLU A 46 3.22 -0.98 -3.84
N ALA A 47 3.40 -2.02 -4.69
CA ALA A 47 2.46 -3.13 -4.79
C ALA A 47 2.39 -3.95 -3.49
N SER A 48 3.53 -4.26 -2.86
CA SER A 48 3.57 -5.00 -1.59
C SER A 48 2.94 -4.24 -0.44
N TYR A 49 3.20 -2.94 -0.34
CA TYR A 49 2.56 -2.09 0.67
C TYR A 49 1.06 -1.96 0.47
N ARG A 50 0.62 -1.82 -0.78
CA ARG A 50 -0.81 -1.81 -1.10
C ARG A 50 -1.49 -3.09 -0.64
N GLU A 51 -0.91 -4.25 -0.96
CA GLU A 51 -1.41 -5.55 -0.52
C GLU A 51 -1.48 -5.65 1.01
N SER A 52 -0.43 -5.17 1.72
CA SER A 52 -0.41 -5.13 3.18
C SER A 52 -1.47 -4.19 3.77
N ILE A 53 -1.71 -3.04 3.15
CA ILE A 53 -2.74 -2.09 3.61
C ILE A 53 -4.14 -2.64 3.34
N GLU A 54 -4.37 -3.30 2.21
CA GLU A 54 -5.65 -3.95 1.89
C GLU A 54 -5.97 -5.08 2.89
N GLN A 55 -4.97 -5.74 3.44
CA GLN A 55 -5.14 -6.73 4.52
C GLN A 55 -5.51 -6.09 5.87
N LEU A 56 -5.19 -4.82 6.10
CA LEU A 56 -5.53 -4.10 7.33
C LEU A 56 -6.99 -3.61 7.36
N GLY A 57 -7.67 -3.58 6.23
CA GLY A 57 -9.06 -3.14 6.18
C GLY A 57 -9.51 -2.56 4.84
N SER A 58 -10.72 -2.03 4.83
CA SER A 58 -11.33 -1.47 3.63
C SER A 58 -10.73 -0.11 3.27
N LEU A 59 -10.19 0.01 2.06
CA LEU A 59 -9.70 1.28 1.50
C LEU A 59 -10.79 2.33 1.29
N THR A 60 -12.06 1.92 1.30
CA THR A 60 -13.22 2.81 1.15
C THR A 60 -13.85 3.23 2.46
N LYS A 61 -13.28 2.81 3.61
CA LYS A 61 -13.72 3.22 4.94
C LYS A 61 -12.98 4.48 5.39
N ILE A 62 -13.72 5.39 6.01
CA ILE A 62 -13.21 6.60 6.64
C ILE A 62 -13.67 6.60 8.10
N ASP A 63 -12.75 6.76 9.02
CA ASP A 63 -13.00 6.94 10.45
C ASP A 63 -12.96 8.44 10.75
N VAL A 64 -14.03 8.95 11.33
CA VAL A 64 -14.17 10.37 11.70
C VAL A 64 -14.27 10.47 13.20
N THR A 65 -13.41 11.27 13.79
CA THR A 65 -13.38 11.56 15.23
C THR A 65 -13.41 13.06 15.49
N PRO A 66 -13.83 13.53 16.66
CA PRO A 66 -13.64 14.91 17.06
C PRO A 66 -12.15 15.29 16.93
N ALA A 67 -11.86 16.50 16.45
CA ALA A 67 -10.48 16.99 16.41
C ALA A 67 -9.97 17.25 17.82
N ASP A 68 -8.68 17.02 18.02
CA ASP A 68 -8.02 17.25 19.30
C ASP A 68 -8.09 18.75 19.64
N GLN A 69 -8.71 19.08 20.77
CA GLN A 69 -8.94 20.47 21.22
C GLN A 69 -7.63 21.29 21.37
N MET A 70 -6.49 20.61 21.41
CA MET A 70 -5.17 21.23 21.53
C MET A 70 -4.65 21.86 20.23
N LEU A 71 -5.23 21.51 19.08
CA LEU A 71 -4.70 21.86 17.76
C LEU A 71 -5.56 22.82 16.94
N LEU A 72 -6.83 23.06 17.33
CA LEU A 72 -7.74 23.88 16.53
C LEU A 72 -8.57 24.83 17.41
N ASP A 73 -8.64 26.10 17.03
CA ASP A 73 -9.45 27.16 17.66
C ASP A 73 -10.97 26.94 17.57
N LYS A 74 -11.43 26.01 16.72
CA LYS A 74 -12.83 25.63 16.54
C LYS A 74 -12.92 24.12 16.30
N THR A 75 -13.28 23.39 17.34
CA THR A 75 -13.67 21.97 17.21
C THR A 75 -15.11 21.87 16.75
N ALA A 76 -15.33 21.26 15.60
CA ALA A 76 -16.67 20.89 15.16
C ALA A 76 -17.19 19.75 16.04
N LEU A 77 -18.46 19.81 16.43
CA LEU A 77 -19.10 18.74 17.19
C LEU A 77 -19.49 17.60 16.24
N LEU A 78 -19.06 16.40 16.58
CA LEU A 78 -19.48 15.19 15.86
C LEU A 78 -20.82 14.71 16.45
N ASN A 79 -21.91 15.27 15.95
CA ASN A 79 -23.26 15.01 16.41
C ASN A 79 -24.17 14.48 15.28
N GLU A 80 -25.44 14.26 15.59
CA GLU A 80 -26.43 13.75 14.62
C GLU A 80 -26.55 14.65 13.37
N LYS A 81 -26.40 15.96 13.51
CA LYS A 81 -26.42 16.88 12.36
C LYS A 81 -25.23 16.65 11.43
N ALA A 82 -24.04 16.39 11.99
CA ALA A 82 -22.86 16.05 11.23
C ALA A 82 -23.05 14.69 10.51
N VAL A 83 -23.57 13.68 11.21
CA VAL A 83 -23.86 12.35 10.62
C VAL A 83 -24.83 12.48 9.45
N ASN A 84 -25.91 13.25 9.61
CA ASN A 84 -26.88 13.49 8.55
C ASN A 84 -26.29 14.29 7.36
N ALA A 85 -25.38 15.23 7.64
CA ALA A 85 -24.65 15.94 6.58
C ALA A 85 -23.75 14.97 5.80
N PHE A 86 -23.08 14.03 6.47
CA PHE A 86 -22.22 13.05 5.79
C PHE A 86 -23.01 12.09 4.91
N LYS A 87 -24.21 11.67 5.32
CA LYS A 87 -25.11 10.82 4.50
C LYS A 87 -25.48 11.47 3.19
N ASN A 88 -25.49 12.81 3.12
CA ASN A 88 -25.86 13.58 1.93
C ASN A 88 -24.66 13.91 1.02
N ILE A 89 -23.44 13.52 1.36
CA ILE A 89 -22.26 13.75 0.50
C ILE A 89 -22.29 12.78 -0.67
N GLU A 90 -22.18 13.31 -1.89
CA GLU A 90 -22.10 12.51 -3.10
C GLU A 90 -20.91 11.55 -3.07
N GLY A 91 -21.17 10.25 -3.30
CA GLY A 91 -20.16 9.19 -3.24
C GLY A 91 -20.12 8.44 -1.91
N VAL A 92 -20.84 8.90 -0.88
CA VAL A 92 -21.04 8.15 0.36
C VAL A 92 -22.06 7.04 0.13
N GLU A 93 -21.79 5.86 0.65
CA GLU A 93 -22.66 4.68 0.60
C GLU A 93 -23.42 4.49 1.92
N ALA A 94 -22.69 4.52 3.04
CA ALA A 94 -23.26 4.37 4.37
C ALA A 94 -22.50 5.21 5.40
N VAL A 95 -23.20 5.59 6.46
CA VAL A 95 -22.63 6.31 7.61
C VAL A 95 -23.23 5.71 8.87
N THR A 96 -22.38 5.31 9.81
CA THR A 96 -22.80 4.78 11.10
C THR A 96 -22.04 5.46 12.25
N PRO A 97 -22.73 5.95 13.29
CA PRO A 97 -22.07 6.27 14.53
C PRO A 97 -21.54 4.98 15.16
N VAL A 98 -20.41 5.09 15.84
CA VAL A 98 -19.73 3.95 16.46
C VAL A 98 -19.38 4.28 17.89
N VAL A 99 -19.70 3.38 18.78
CA VAL A 99 -19.18 3.35 20.15
C VAL A 99 -18.31 2.12 20.31
N GLN A 100 -17.17 2.26 20.95
CA GLN A 100 -16.22 1.16 21.14
C GLN A 100 -15.83 1.04 22.59
N LYS A 101 -15.96 -0.17 23.16
CA LYS A 101 -15.47 -0.46 24.53
C LYS A 101 -14.84 -1.85 24.58
N SER A 102 -13.84 -1.99 25.44
CA SER A 102 -13.29 -3.29 25.78
C SER A 102 -14.13 -3.92 26.89
N ALA A 103 -14.38 -5.18 26.79
CA ALA A 103 -15.11 -5.95 27.79
C ALA A 103 -14.53 -7.37 27.91
N TYR A 104 -14.91 -8.04 28.96
CA TYR A 104 -14.49 -9.41 29.23
C TYR A 104 -15.66 -10.36 28.96
N ILE A 105 -15.38 -11.45 28.31
CA ILE A 105 -16.33 -12.53 28.09
C ILE A 105 -15.87 -13.80 28.79
N LYS A 106 -16.83 -14.58 29.28
CA LYS A 106 -16.60 -15.79 30.05
C LYS A 106 -17.51 -16.91 29.58
N CYS A 107 -16.93 -18.08 29.35
CA CYS A 107 -17.65 -19.32 29.07
C CYS A 107 -17.10 -20.43 29.98
N GLY A 108 -17.82 -20.77 31.04
CA GLY A 108 -17.31 -21.70 32.06
C GLY A 108 -16.06 -21.17 32.77
N ASN A 109 -14.93 -21.86 32.60
CA ASN A 109 -13.61 -21.44 33.12
C ASN A 109 -12.82 -20.59 32.10
N PHE A 110 -13.22 -20.58 30.85
CA PHE A 110 -12.56 -19.86 29.78
C PHE A 110 -12.98 -18.41 29.78
N VAL A 111 -11.99 -17.53 29.60
CA VAL A 111 -12.17 -16.07 29.56
C VAL A 111 -11.47 -15.49 28.34
N ASN A 112 -11.97 -14.36 27.87
CA ASN A 112 -11.33 -13.60 26.80
C ASN A 112 -11.62 -12.11 27.01
N MET A 113 -10.76 -11.25 26.47
CA MET A 113 -11.01 -9.82 26.35
C MET A 113 -11.37 -9.51 24.90
N VAL A 114 -12.55 -8.94 24.70
CA VAL A 114 -13.05 -8.58 23.38
C VAL A 114 -13.26 -7.09 23.28
N ARG A 115 -13.09 -6.57 22.07
CA ARG A 115 -13.46 -5.20 21.74
C ARG A 115 -14.85 -5.19 21.14
N ILE A 116 -15.79 -4.54 21.80
CA ILE A 116 -17.17 -4.46 21.34
C ILE A 116 -17.37 -3.15 20.59
N TYR A 117 -17.93 -3.26 19.40
CA TYR A 117 -18.37 -2.15 18.56
C TYR A 117 -19.89 -2.09 18.55
N GLY A 118 -20.44 -0.98 19.03
CA GLY A 118 -21.84 -0.64 18.83
C GLY A 118 -22.01 0.13 17.54
N ILE A 119 -22.78 -0.41 16.61
CA ILE A 119 -23.01 0.17 15.27
C ILE A 119 -24.50 0.14 14.94
N ASP A 120 -24.94 0.97 14.01
CA ASP A 120 -26.25 0.79 13.39
C ASP A 120 -26.22 -0.49 12.55
N VAL A 121 -26.89 -1.54 13.04
CA VAL A 121 -26.88 -2.88 12.43
C VAL A 121 -27.37 -2.85 10.98
N SER A 122 -28.27 -1.93 10.64
CA SER A 122 -28.76 -1.79 9.25
C SER A 122 -27.66 -1.45 8.24
N THR A 123 -26.53 -0.89 8.71
CA THR A 123 -25.39 -0.51 7.89
C THR A 123 -24.28 -1.56 7.86
N ALA A 124 -24.38 -2.63 8.66
CA ALA A 124 -23.31 -3.62 8.84
C ALA A 124 -22.84 -4.23 7.51
N ALA A 125 -23.76 -4.56 6.62
CA ALA A 125 -23.47 -5.13 5.29
C ALA A 125 -22.56 -4.20 4.45
N SER A 126 -22.81 -2.88 4.48
CA SER A 126 -21.97 -1.91 3.75
C SER A 126 -20.51 -1.89 4.26
N PHE A 127 -20.29 -2.23 5.53
CA PHE A 127 -18.96 -2.33 6.13
C PHE A 127 -18.37 -3.74 6.07
N GLN A 128 -18.97 -4.65 5.28
CA GLN A 128 -18.51 -6.04 5.12
C GLN A 128 -18.58 -6.84 6.43
N LEU A 129 -19.53 -6.49 7.31
CA LEU A 129 -19.79 -7.17 8.57
C LEU A 129 -21.02 -8.08 8.40
N GLU A 130 -20.95 -9.00 7.45
CA GLU A 130 -21.99 -10.00 7.22
C GLU A 130 -21.65 -11.29 7.95
N PRO A 131 -22.65 -11.96 8.59
CA PRO A 131 -22.42 -13.23 9.24
C PRO A 131 -22.12 -14.33 8.21
N GLU A 132 -21.05 -15.09 8.42
CA GLU A 132 -20.79 -16.34 7.67
C GLU A 132 -21.60 -17.51 8.25
N ARG A 133 -21.87 -17.46 9.57
CA ARG A 133 -22.66 -18.44 10.30
C ARG A 133 -23.66 -17.69 11.17
N GLY A 134 -24.91 -18.14 11.18
CA GLY A 134 -25.97 -17.49 11.95
C GLY A 134 -26.59 -16.28 11.25
N GLU A 135 -27.01 -15.28 12.01
CA GLU A 135 -27.74 -14.10 11.55
C GLU A 135 -27.07 -12.83 12.09
N ALA A 136 -27.34 -11.68 11.45
CA ALA A 136 -26.91 -10.39 11.95
C ALA A 136 -27.54 -10.09 13.34
N PRO A 137 -26.83 -9.37 14.23
CA PRO A 137 -27.36 -9.06 15.54
C PRO A 137 -28.59 -8.13 15.42
N GLY A 138 -29.62 -8.39 16.25
CA GLY A 138 -30.70 -7.46 16.48
C GLY A 138 -30.42 -6.57 17.69
N GLU A 139 -31.44 -5.96 18.24
CA GLU A 139 -31.32 -5.21 19.49
C GLU A 139 -31.13 -6.13 20.69
N GLY A 140 -31.82 -7.29 20.70
CA GLY A 140 -31.93 -8.18 21.84
C GLY A 140 -32.62 -7.51 23.04
N THR A 141 -32.28 -7.97 24.24
CA THR A 141 -32.75 -7.34 25.50
C THR A 141 -31.51 -6.85 26.30
N ARG A 142 -31.75 -5.96 27.28
CA ARG A 142 -30.67 -5.47 28.12
C ARG A 142 -29.92 -6.57 28.88
N LEU A 143 -30.63 -7.63 29.30
CA LEU A 143 -30.02 -8.77 30.01
C LEU A 143 -29.47 -9.85 29.06
N HIS A 144 -29.98 -9.89 27.85
CA HIS A 144 -29.59 -10.81 26.79
C HIS A 144 -29.40 -10.01 25.50
N PRO A 145 -28.35 -9.22 25.39
CA PRO A 145 -28.06 -8.46 24.19
C PRO A 145 -27.64 -9.40 23.05
N ASP A 146 -28.11 -9.10 21.85
CA ASP A 146 -27.67 -9.80 20.64
C ASP A 146 -26.27 -9.33 20.24
N VAL A 147 -25.43 -10.29 19.85
CA VAL A 147 -24.03 -9.99 19.48
C VAL A 147 -23.59 -10.90 18.35
N MET A 148 -22.80 -10.36 17.45
CA MET A 148 -22.06 -11.09 16.43
C MET A 148 -20.57 -11.03 16.74
N PHE A 149 -19.89 -12.17 16.77
CA PHE A 149 -18.45 -12.26 17.00
C PHE A 149 -17.69 -12.38 15.68
N THR A 150 -16.39 -12.00 15.73
CA THR A 150 -15.45 -12.43 14.71
C THR A 150 -15.05 -13.89 14.93
N ASP A 151 -14.69 -14.59 13.87
CA ASP A 151 -14.37 -16.03 13.86
C ASP A 151 -13.20 -16.40 14.78
N ASP A 152 -12.24 -15.49 14.96
CA ASP A 152 -11.07 -15.66 15.80
C ASP A 152 -11.35 -15.54 17.31
N VAL A 153 -12.51 -14.97 17.73
CA VAL A 153 -12.88 -14.87 19.15
C VAL A 153 -12.90 -16.25 19.81
N ALA A 154 -13.38 -17.27 19.09
CA ALA A 154 -13.48 -18.63 19.59
C ALA A 154 -12.11 -19.23 19.98
N ALA A 155 -11.09 -18.98 19.17
CA ALA A 155 -9.73 -19.52 19.37
C ALA A 155 -8.91 -18.73 20.40
N THR A 156 -9.34 -17.50 20.74
CA THR A 156 -8.62 -16.63 21.68
C THR A 156 -9.07 -16.75 23.14
N PHE A 157 -10.06 -17.60 23.44
CA PHE A 157 -10.38 -17.93 24.83
C PHE A 157 -9.22 -18.65 25.52
N SER A 158 -9.02 -18.33 26.79
CA SER A 158 -7.97 -18.93 27.61
C SER A 158 -8.52 -19.40 28.95
N ASP A 159 -8.03 -20.52 29.48
CA ASP A 159 -8.45 -21.04 30.79
C ASP A 159 -7.75 -20.25 31.90
N ALA A 160 -8.52 -19.41 32.59
CA ALA A 160 -8.00 -18.58 33.70
C ALA A 160 -7.50 -19.41 34.92
N LYS A 161 -7.84 -20.69 35.01
CA LYS A 161 -7.44 -21.59 36.10
C LYS A 161 -6.24 -22.47 35.74
N ASN A 162 -5.88 -22.55 34.48
CA ASN A 162 -4.85 -23.44 33.97
C ASN A 162 -3.82 -22.64 33.15
N ASP A 163 -3.05 -21.80 33.84
CA ASP A 163 -1.95 -20.98 33.27
C ASP A 163 -2.28 -20.27 31.93
N TRP A 164 -3.52 -19.83 31.77
CA TRP A 164 -3.99 -19.13 30.57
C TRP A 164 -3.80 -19.93 29.28
N THR A 165 -3.90 -21.26 29.37
CA THR A 165 -3.84 -22.11 28.17
C THR A 165 -4.97 -21.80 27.21
N ALA A 166 -4.64 -21.69 25.93
CA ALA A 166 -5.65 -21.41 24.88
C ALA A 166 -6.69 -22.53 24.79
N ALA A 167 -7.95 -22.17 24.57
CA ALA A 167 -9.07 -23.08 24.40
C ALA A 167 -9.09 -23.67 22.97
N VAL A 168 -8.01 -24.36 22.60
CA VAL A 168 -7.86 -25.02 21.30
C VAL A 168 -7.53 -26.51 21.47
N ASP A 169 -7.92 -27.33 20.52
CA ASP A 169 -7.54 -28.75 20.47
C ASP A 169 -6.10 -28.93 19.95
N ALA A 170 -5.65 -30.19 19.85
CA ALA A 170 -4.32 -30.54 19.36
C ALA A 170 -4.08 -30.12 17.89
N ASP A 171 -5.14 -29.94 17.12
CA ASP A 171 -5.10 -29.53 15.71
C ASP A 171 -5.24 -27.99 15.55
N GLY A 172 -5.40 -27.25 16.67
CA GLY A 172 -5.51 -25.80 16.69
C GLY A 172 -6.93 -25.26 16.49
N ASN A 173 -7.97 -26.14 16.50
CA ASN A 173 -9.35 -25.69 16.39
C ASN A 173 -9.89 -25.24 17.74
N ALA A 174 -10.77 -24.22 17.73
CA ALA A 174 -11.40 -23.72 18.94
C ALA A 174 -12.30 -24.77 19.60
N LEU A 175 -12.15 -24.94 20.91
CA LEU A 175 -13.00 -25.85 21.72
C LEU A 175 -14.39 -25.27 22.01
N ILE A 176 -14.56 -23.97 21.85
CA ILE A 176 -15.81 -23.24 22.13
C ILE A 176 -16.46 -22.84 20.81
N ASP A 177 -17.68 -23.32 20.58
CA ASP A 177 -18.53 -22.76 19.49
C ASP A 177 -19.35 -21.59 20.05
N PRO A 178 -19.10 -20.34 19.62
CA PRO A 178 -19.78 -19.18 20.15
C PRO A 178 -21.29 -19.22 19.99
N LEU A 179 -21.81 -19.83 18.92
CA LEU A 179 -23.26 -19.94 18.66
C LEU A 179 -23.98 -20.89 19.60
N ALA A 180 -23.30 -21.90 20.13
CA ALA A 180 -23.85 -22.89 21.02
C ALA A 180 -23.53 -22.65 22.49
N ALA A 181 -22.58 -21.80 22.79
CA ALA A 181 -22.01 -21.60 24.13
C ALA A 181 -22.80 -20.55 24.94
N ASN A 182 -22.92 -20.79 26.25
CA ASN A 182 -23.44 -19.77 27.17
C ASN A 182 -22.34 -18.79 27.55
N ILE A 183 -22.23 -17.69 26.80
CA ILE A 183 -21.21 -16.67 26.99
C ILE A 183 -21.78 -15.52 27.82
N LYS A 184 -21.05 -15.12 28.85
CA LYS A 184 -21.39 -13.99 29.72
C LYS A 184 -20.41 -12.84 29.50
N LEU A 185 -20.92 -11.63 29.45
CA LEU A 185 -20.19 -10.39 29.31
C LEU A 185 -20.10 -9.66 30.64
N THR A 186 -18.96 -9.06 30.93
CA THR A 186 -18.79 -8.09 32.04
C THR A 186 -17.80 -7.01 31.64
N PHE A 187 -18.00 -5.81 32.19
CA PHE A 187 -17.03 -4.71 32.05
C PHE A 187 -16.08 -4.62 33.26
N ASP A 188 -16.30 -5.44 34.28
CA ASP A 188 -15.49 -5.46 35.50
C ASP A 188 -14.56 -6.67 35.53
N TYR A 189 -13.26 -6.42 35.49
CA TYR A 189 -12.23 -7.47 35.56
C TYR A 189 -12.27 -8.25 36.88
N SER A 190 -12.70 -7.60 37.98
CA SER A 190 -12.83 -8.26 39.30
C SER A 190 -13.74 -9.50 39.24
N ASN A 191 -14.71 -9.50 38.34
CA ASN A 191 -15.58 -10.65 38.12
C ASN A 191 -14.87 -11.88 37.59
N LEU A 192 -13.68 -11.71 37.01
CA LEU A 192 -12.85 -12.81 36.47
C LEU A 192 -11.75 -13.22 37.44
N SER A 193 -11.06 -12.24 38.03
CA SER A 193 -9.95 -12.48 38.98
C SER A 193 -10.44 -12.98 40.34
N GLY A 194 -11.69 -12.69 40.70
CA GLY A 194 -12.21 -12.95 42.04
C GLY A 194 -11.68 -12.00 43.11
N GLU A 195 -10.84 -11.01 42.71
CA GLU A 195 -10.32 -9.98 43.59
C GLU A 195 -11.34 -8.84 43.70
N GLN A 196 -11.80 -8.54 44.89
CA GLN A 196 -12.75 -7.47 45.10
C GLN A 196 -12.04 -6.10 45.08
N ARG A 197 -12.53 -5.19 44.25
CA ARG A 197 -12.03 -3.82 44.23
C ARG A 197 -12.37 -3.10 45.52
N ALA A 198 -11.46 -2.25 45.97
CA ALA A 198 -11.69 -1.37 47.13
C ALA A 198 -11.64 0.10 46.67
N ASP A 199 -12.41 0.96 47.35
CA ASP A 199 -12.29 2.40 47.20
C ASP A 199 -11.01 2.94 47.88
N GLY A 200 -10.77 4.27 47.77
CA GLY A 200 -9.63 4.92 48.41
C GLY A 200 -9.56 4.78 49.94
N ASP A 201 -10.69 4.43 50.60
CA ASP A 201 -10.81 4.18 52.00
C ASP A 201 -10.73 2.66 52.38
N GLY A 202 -10.46 1.80 51.42
CA GLY A 202 -10.35 0.36 51.62
C GLY A 202 -11.67 -0.37 51.74
N ARG A 203 -12.81 0.24 51.42
CA ARG A 203 -14.11 -0.42 51.38
C ARG A 203 -14.30 -1.20 50.11
N ALA A 204 -14.81 -2.43 50.24
CA ALA A 204 -15.10 -3.26 49.10
C ALA A 204 -16.19 -2.62 48.22
N LEU A 205 -15.89 -2.46 46.93
CA LEU A 205 -16.85 -2.01 45.94
C LEU A 205 -17.69 -3.23 45.45
N PRO A 206 -18.96 -2.99 45.08
CA PRO A 206 -19.79 -4.06 44.53
C PRO A 206 -19.19 -4.56 43.24
N MET A 207 -19.30 -5.88 42.97
CA MET A 207 -18.90 -6.49 41.69
C MET A 207 -19.79 -6.00 40.56
N GLY A 208 -19.22 -5.86 39.39
CA GLY A 208 -19.95 -5.46 38.17
C GLY A 208 -20.99 -6.52 37.74
N ASN A 209 -21.88 -6.10 36.87
CA ASN A 209 -22.92 -6.98 36.34
C ASN A 209 -22.40 -7.96 35.30
N PHE A 210 -23.02 -9.14 35.28
CA PHE A 210 -22.89 -10.08 34.14
C PHE A 210 -24.11 -9.97 33.24
N TYR A 211 -23.87 -9.96 31.94
CA TYR A 211 -24.91 -10.05 30.90
C TYR A 211 -24.74 -11.33 30.12
N THR A 212 -25.81 -12.11 29.96
CA THR A 212 -25.75 -13.33 29.14
C THR A 212 -25.91 -12.91 27.67
N LEU A 213 -24.91 -13.13 26.86
CA LEU A 213 -24.95 -12.79 25.45
C LEU A 213 -25.84 -13.79 24.67
N ASN A 214 -26.66 -13.26 23.77
CA ASN A 214 -27.28 -14.02 22.72
C ASN A 214 -26.39 -13.89 21.45
N VAL A 215 -25.57 -14.91 21.21
CA VAL A 215 -24.67 -14.89 20.04
C VAL A 215 -25.47 -15.29 18.82
N THR A 216 -25.78 -14.33 17.96
CA THR A 216 -26.65 -14.54 16.79
C THR A 216 -25.84 -14.94 15.55
N GLY A 217 -24.60 -14.52 15.44
CA GLY A 217 -23.77 -14.79 14.27
C GLY A 217 -22.28 -14.75 14.53
N VAL A 218 -21.55 -15.29 13.57
CA VAL A 218 -20.09 -15.22 13.49
C VAL A 218 -19.72 -14.69 12.11
N CYS A 219 -18.97 -13.60 12.05
CA CYS A 219 -18.45 -13.02 10.80
C CYS A 219 -16.96 -13.34 10.62
N SER A 220 -16.51 -13.38 9.38
CA SER A 220 -15.10 -13.59 9.08
C SER A 220 -14.26 -12.38 9.48
N THR A 221 -13.07 -12.66 9.96
CA THR A 221 -12.00 -11.66 10.14
C THR A 221 -11.31 -11.40 8.80
N LEU A 222 -12.02 -10.89 7.82
CA LEU A 222 -11.45 -10.52 6.52
C LEU A 222 -10.30 -9.50 6.65
N ASN A 223 -10.18 -8.86 7.82
CA ASN A 223 -9.19 -7.82 8.08
C ASN A 223 -8.74 -7.90 9.53
N ASN A 224 -7.44 -7.91 9.79
CA ASN A 224 -6.84 -7.89 11.13
C ASN A 224 -7.34 -6.75 12.04
N THR A 225 -7.99 -5.73 11.50
CA THR A 225 -8.50 -4.57 12.22
C THR A 225 -9.58 -4.94 13.24
N TYR A 226 -10.38 -5.98 12.98
CA TYR A 226 -11.47 -6.42 13.83
C TYR A 226 -11.19 -7.75 14.56
N SER A 227 -9.91 -8.16 14.59
CA SER A 227 -9.52 -9.35 15.34
C SER A 227 -10.02 -9.28 16.80
N THR A 228 -10.53 -10.39 17.28
CA THR A 228 -11.08 -10.54 18.65
C THR A 228 -12.12 -9.47 18.97
N SER A 229 -13.08 -9.30 18.07
CA SER A 229 -14.09 -8.25 18.16
C SER A 229 -15.52 -8.81 18.22
N ALA A 230 -16.40 -7.97 18.74
CA ALA A 230 -17.82 -8.23 18.80
C ALA A 230 -18.60 -7.03 18.26
N PHE A 231 -19.71 -7.28 17.57
CA PHE A 231 -20.58 -6.26 17.02
C PHE A 231 -21.96 -6.37 17.64
N MET A 232 -22.50 -5.23 18.06
CA MET A 232 -23.78 -5.12 18.77
C MET A 232 -24.49 -3.87 18.25
N ASP A 233 -25.79 -3.79 18.49
CA ASP A 233 -26.55 -2.57 18.21
C ASP A 233 -26.01 -1.39 19.02
N PHE A 234 -25.96 -0.20 18.38
CA PHE A 234 -25.39 1.03 18.92
C PHE A 234 -26.08 1.46 20.22
N ASP A 235 -27.42 1.50 20.22
CA ASP A 235 -28.19 1.96 21.37
C ASP A 235 -28.09 0.96 22.51
N ARG A 236 -28.07 -0.32 22.21
CA ARG A 236 -27.91 -1.39 23.20
C ARG A 236 -26.56 -1.32 23.91
N LEU A 237 -25.47 -1.11 23.17
CA LEU A 237 -24.16 -0.98 23.79
C LEU A 237 -24.07 0.28 24.66
N ASN A 238 -24.65 1.40 24.25
CA ASN A 238 -24.71 2.61 25.08
C ASN A 238 -25.46 2.39 26.38
N GLU A 239 -26.61 1.71 26.35
CA GLU A 239 -27.33 1.35 27.57
C GLU A 239 -26.49 0.51 28.54
N LEU A 240 -25.70 -0.44 28.00
CA LEU A 240 -24.78 -1.23 28.83
C LEU A 240 -23.65 -0.41 29.40
N ILE A 241 -23.09 0.51 28.63
CA ILE A 241 -22.03 1.44 29.08
C ILE A 241 -22.55 2.34 30.20
N ASP A 242 -23.72 2.94 30.02
CA ASP A 242 -24.32 3.81 31.02
C ASP A 242 -24.64 3.05 32.33
N ALA A 243 -25.08 1.81 32.22
CA ALA A 243 -25.34 0.94 33.37
C ALA A 243 -24.05 0.53 34.11
N ASN A 244 -22.89 0.62 33.48
CA ASN A 244 -21.59 0.25 34.02
C ASN A 244 -20.62 1.46 34.06
N ALA A 245 -21.12 2.68 34.02
CA ALA A 245 -20.31 3.90 33.96
C ALA A 245 -19.30 4.00 35.10
N ASP A 246 -19.63 3.49 36.29
CA ASP A 246 -18.75 3.47 37.45
C ASP A 246 -17.52 2.59 37.28
N TYR A 247 -17.64 1.50 36.52
CA TYR A 247 -16.53 0.57 36.22
C TYR A 247 -15.70 1.02 35.04
N LEU A 248 -16.32 1.71 34.09
CA LEU A 248 -15.70 2.15 32.86
C LEU A 248 -15.01 3.54 32.99
N GLY A 249 -15.20 4.22 34.11
CA GLY A 249 -14.78 5.62 34.26
C GLY A 249 -15.49 6.57 33.27
N ALA A 250 -16.63 6.13 32.75
CA ALA A 250 -17.37 6.80 31.68
C ALA A 250 -18.41 7.81 32.21
N ARG A 251 -18.29 8.26 33.46
CA ARG A 251 -19.17 9.33 33.93
C ARG A 251 -18.93 10.58 33.10
N LYS A 252 -19.96 10.97 32.35
CA LYS A 252 -19.92 12.18 31.52
C LYS A 252 -19.80 13.42 32.48
N ASP A 253 -18.86 14.29 32.19
CA ASP A 253 -18.74 15.56 32.88
C ASP A 253 -20.03 16.37 32.73
N GLU A 254 -20.41 17.14 33.77
CA GLU A 254 -21.61 18.00 33.74
C GLU A 254 -21.60 18.96 32.53
N LYS A 255 -20.43 19.37 32.07
CA LYS A 255 -20.26 20.20 30.85
C LYS A 255 -20.67 19.48 29.60
N LEU A 256 -20.24 18.23 29.43
CA LEU A 256 -20.61 17.38 28.29
C LEU A 256 -22.12 17.11 28.28
N LEU A 257 -22.71 16.81 29.43
CA LEU A 257 -24.15 16.62 29.56
C LEU A 257 -24.95 17.89 29.23
N ALA A 258 -24.43 19.07 29.58
CA ALA A 258 -25.06 20.35 29.24
C ALA A 258 -24.95 20.64 27.71
N GLU A 259 -23.84 20.30 27.09
CA GLU A 259 -23.64 20.43 25.66
C GLU A 259 -24.51 19.44 24.87
N GLU A 260 -24.63 18.19 25.30
CA GLU A 260 -25.51 17.20 24.71
C GLU A 260 -27.00 17.59 24.78
N LYS A 261 -27.44 18.19 25.88
CA LYS A 261 -28.81 18.75 26.01
C LYS A 261 -29.07 19.85 24.98
N LYS A 262 -28.06 20.62 24.59
CA LYS A 262 -28.19 21.75 23.66
C LYS A 262 -28.03 21.36 22.21
N ASN A 263 -27.10 20.45 21.90
CA ASN A 263 -26.65 20.15 20.54
C ASN A 263 -27.02 18.73 20.08
N GLY A 264 -27.70 17.94 20.92
CA GLY A 264 -27.94 16.50 20.71
C GLY A 264 -26.75 15.62 21.11
N PRO A 265 -26.90 14.29 21.05
CA PRO A 265 -25.84 13.36 21.42
C PRO A 265 -24.59 13.58 20.58
N THR A 266 -23.43 13.50 21.20
CA THR A 266 -22.13 13.58 20.55
C THR A 266 -21.53 12.19 20.41
N TYR A 267 -20.84 11.96 19.31
CA TYR A 267 -20.21 10.69 18.98
C TYR A 267 -18.69 10.78 19.12
N GLU A 268 -18.07 9.72 19.63
CA GLU A 268 -16.60 9.60 19.70
C GLU A 268 -16.02 9.17 18.35
N LEU A 269 -16.77 8.41 17.57
CA LEU A 269 -16.34 7.85 16.30
C LEU A 269 -17.55 7.71 15.36
N VAL A 270 -17.34 8.02 14.09
CA VAL A 270 -18.30 7.76 13.02
C VAL A 270 -17.56 7.07 11.88
N TRP A 271 -18.10 5.94 11.41
CA TRP A 271 -17.62 5.29 10.20
C TRP A 271 -18.39 5.77 8.99
N ILE A 272 -17.67 6.05 7.93
CA ILE A 272 -18.23 6.43 6.62
C ILE A 272 -17.72 5.43 5.59
N LYS A 273 -18.62 4.80 4.87
CA LYS A 273 -18.32 3.97 3.71
C LYS A 273 -18.50 4.78 2.44
N VAL A 274 -17.49 4.75 1.60
CA VAL A 274 -17.47 5.43 0.30
C VAL A 274 -17.60 4.39 -0.81
N LYS A 275 -18.31 4.71 -1.88
CA LYS A 275 -18.55 3.79 -3.02
C LYS A 275 -17.27 3.45 -3.77
N ASN A 276 -16.42 4.44 -4.04
CA ASN A 276 -15.20 4.28 -4.83
C ASN A 276 -13.98 4.76 -4.06
N VAL A 277 -12.86 4.08 -4.22
CA VAL A 277 -11.58 4.43 -3.57
C VAL A 277 -11.10 5.83 -3.98
N GLU A 278 -11.37 6.23 -5.25
CA GLU A 278 -10.97 7.54 -5.77
C GLU A 278 -11.67 8.72 -5.07
N ASP A 279 -12.89 8.50 -4.56
CA ASP A 279 -13.67 9.54 -3.87
C ASP A 279 -13.25 9.72 -2.41
N VAL A 280 -12.55 8.74 -1.82
CA VAL A 280 -12.17 8.75 -0.38
C VAL A 280 -11.40 10.01 -0.02
N GLN A 281 -10.39 10.39 -0.81
CA GLN A 281 -9.56 11.57 -0.55
C GLN A 281 -10.37 12.87 -0.64
N ARG A 282 -11.27 12.97 -1.60
CA ARG A 282 -12.16 14.13 -1.77
C ARG A 282 -13.07 14.29 -0.55
N ILE A 283 -13.71 13.19 -0.15
CA ILE A 283 -14.65 13.18 0.97
C ILE A 283 -13.90 13.41 2.30
N ALA A 284 -12.78 12.74 2.52
CA ALA A 284 -11.93 12.94 3.70
C ALA A 284 -11.49 14.40 3.85
N LYS A 285 -11.11 15.05 2.74
CA LYS A 285 -10.72 16.46 2.74
C LYS A 285 -11.91 17.40 3.05
N LEU A 286 -13.10 17.11 2.56
CA LEU A 286 -14.30 17.87 2.87
C LEU A 286 -14.62 17.81 4.36
N ILE A 287 -14.55 16.61 4.96
CA ILE A 287 -14.82 16.41 6.38
C ILE A 287 -13.73 17.06 7.24
N ARG A 288 -12.46 16.94 6.86
CA ARG A 288 -11.33 17.57 7.55
C ARG A 288 -11.43 19.10 7.54
N ASN A 289 -11.92 19.69 6.45
CA ASN A 289 -12.16 21.13 6.33
C ASN A 289 -13.31 21.62 7.24
N SER A 290 -14.20 20.73 7.70
CA SER A 290 -15.22 21.07 8.70
C SER A 290 -14.70 21.06 10.14
N GLY A 291 -13.41 20.82 10.38
CA GLY A 291 -12.78 20.88 11.70
C GLY A 291 -12.85 19.54 12.47
N LEU A 292 -13.05 18.43 11.77
CA LEU A 292 -13.03 17.08 12.33
C LEU A 292 -11.73 16.36 11.96
N SER A 293 -11.33 15.41 12.79
CA SER A 293 -10.22 14.52 12.51
C SER A 293 -10.69 13.36 11.63
N VAL A 294 -9.89 13.03 10.63
CA VAL A 294 -10.23 11.99 9.66
C VAL A 294 -9.05 11.05 9.50
N TYR A 295 -9.30 9.77 9.65
CA TYR A 295 -8.35 8.71 9.37
C TYR A 295 -8.92 7.76 8.31
N SER A 296 -8.09 7.38 7.34
CA SER A 296 -8.43 6.35 6.36
C SER A 296 -7.19 5.55 5.96
N LEU A 297 -7.35 4.28 5.66
CA LEU A 297 -6.25 3.46 5.11
C LEU A 297 -5.77 4.01 3.76
N ASN A 298 -6.63 4.73 3.05
CA ASN A 298 -6.26 5.40 1.81
C ASN A 298 -5.27 6.56 2.03
N ASP A 299 -5.32 7.28 3.17
CA ASP A 299 -4.30 8.28 3.53
C ASP A 299 -2.93 7.63 3.72
N MET A 300 -2.90 6.45 4.34
CA MET A 300 -1.68 5.66 4.49
C MET A 300 -1.14 5.22 3.13
N LEU A 301 -2.01 4.77 2.23
CA LEU A 301 -1.64 4.39 0.87
C LEU A 301 -1.05 5.58 0.08
N GLU A 302 -1.65 6.78 0.18
CA GLU A 302 -1.12 8.00 -0.48
C GLU A 302 0.23 8.44 0.09
N THR A 303 0.44 8.26 1.40
CA THR A 303 1.74 8.52 2.02
C THR A 303 2.81 7.58 1.46
N VAL A 304 2.50 6.28 1.35
CA VAL A 304 3.39 5.28 0.74
C VAL A 304 3.65 5.58 -0.73
N ARG A 305 2.64 5.97 -1.50
CA ARG A 305 2.79 6.39 -2.91
C ARG A 305 3.71 7.59 -3.05
N THR A 306 3.54 8.59 -2.19
CA THR A 306 4.39 9.78 -2.23
C THR A 306 5.84 9.44 -1.90
N GLN A 307 6.06 8.62 -0.88
CA GLN A 307 7.38 8.12 -0.50
C GLN A 307 8.00 7.26 -1.62
N SER A 308 7.22 6.37 -2.22
CA SER A 308 7.65 5.54 -3.36
C SER A 308 8.08 6.40 -4.55
N ARG A 309 7.32 7.45 -4.89
CA ARG A 309 7.71 8.41 -5.95
C ARG A 309 9.03 9.13 -5.65
N GLN A 310 9.26 9.52 -4.41
CA GLN A 310 10.54 10.13 -4.01
C GLN A 310 11.70 9.16 -4.16
N ILE A 311 11.53 7.92 -3.69
CA ILE A 311 12.52 6.84 -3.83
C ILE A 311 12.78 6.57 -5.32
N GLN A 312 11.73 6.40 -6.13
CA GLN A 312 11.84 6.21 -7.58
C GLN A 312 12.58 7.37 -8.26
N GLY A 313 12.34 8.61 -7.83
CA GLY A 313 13.04 9.79 -8.32
C GLY A 313 14.54 9.73 -8.03
N MET A 314 14.93 9.38 -6.80
CA MET A 314 16.34 9.22 -6.41
C MET A 314 17.03 8.08 -7.17
N LEU A 315 16.36 6.93 -7.24
CA LEU A 315 16.86 5.77 -7.97
C LEU A 315 16.95 6.04 -9.48
N GLY A 316 15.96 6.77 -10.02
CA GLY A 316 15.97 7.23 -11.42
C GLY A 316 17.16 8.15 -11.73
N ALA A 317 17.52 9.04 -10.80
CA ALA A 317 18.71 9.89 -10.95
C ALA A 317 20.01 9.06 -11.00
N ILE A 318 20.14 8.04 -10.15
CA ILE A 318 21.29 7.11 -10.19
C ILE A 318 21.33 6.36 -11.53
N GLY A 319 20.18 5.86 -11.99
CA GLY A 319 20.06 5.22 -13.30
C GLY A 319 20.42 6.16 -14.47
N ALA A 320 20.03 7.43 -14.38
CA ALA A 320 20.39 8.44 -15.37
C ALA A 320 21.91 8.67 -15.45
N VAL A 321 22.60 8.70 -14.31
CA VAL A 321 24.08 8.78 -14.28
C VAL A 321 24.70 7.55 -14.94
N ALA A 322 24.23 6.33 -14.62
CA ALA A 322 24.71 5.11 -15.25
C ALA A 322 24.52 5.14 -16.78
N MET A 323 23.36 5.63 -17.23
CA MET A 323 23.09 5.77 -18.67
C MET A 323 23.94 6.85 -19.34
N LEU A 324 24.25 7.95 -18.65
CA LEU A 324 25.14 8.98 -19.15
C LEU A 324 26.57 8.43 -19.35
N VAL A 325 27.08 7.63 -18.41
CA VAL A 325 28.36 6.95 -18.56
C VAL A 325 28.34 6.00 -19.78
N SER A 326 27.25 5.26 -19.94
CA SER A 326 27.05 4.39 -21.11
C SER A 326 27.03 5.19 -22.43
N ALA A 327 26.38 6.35 -22.46
CA ALA A 327 26.35 7.24 -23.61
C ALA A 327 27.76 7.74 -23.99
N ILE A 328 28.57 8.12 -22.99
CA ILE A 328 29.95 8.54 -23.20
C ILE A 328 30.78 7.38 -23.77
N CYS A 329 30.56 6.15 -23.28
CA CYS A 329 31.23 4.97 -23.79
C CYS A 329 30.88 4.71 -25.27
N VAL A 330 29.61 4.84 -25.65
CA VAL A 330 29.14 4.76 -27.04
C VAL A 330 29.81 5.84 -27.89
N ALA A 331 29.82 7.11 -27.44
CA ALA A 331 30.44 8.22 -28.18
C ALA A 331 31.93 8.01 -28.40
N ASN A 332 32.68 7.57 -27.38
CA ASN A 332 34.10 7.25 -27.50
C ASN A 332 34.35 6.10 -28.48
N THR A 333 33.55 5.03 -28.40
CA THR A 333 33.70 3.89 -29.32
C THR A 333 33.42 4.29 -30.76
N MET A 334 32.37 5.09 -31.00
CA MET A 334 32.07 5.64 -32.32
C MET A 334 33.15 6.56 -32.84
N MET A 335 33.70 7.42 -31.97
CA MET A 335 34.78 8.30 -32.35
C MET A 335 36.02 7.52 -32.85
N MET A 336 36.39 6.46 -32.13
CA MET A 336 37.49 5.60 -32.49
C MET A 336 37.20 4.79 -33.76
N SER A 337 35.95 4.33 -33.97
CA SER A 337 35.53 3.67 -35.22
C SER A 337 35.69 4.58 -36.42
N ILE A 338 35.38 5.87 -36.29
CA ILE A 338 35.52 6.85 -37.37
C ILE A 338 36.99 7.11 -37.69
N THR A 339 37.87 7.25 -36.69
CA THR A 339 39.30 7.49 -36.90
C THR A 339 39.95 6.32 -37.62
N GLU A 340 39.61 5.08 -37.29
CA GLU A 340 40.14 3.89 -37.94
C GLU A 340 39.62 3.69 -39.37
N ARG A 341 38.48 4.25 -39.73
CA ARG A 341 37.84 4.14 -41.04
C ARG A 341 37.91 5.43 -41.87
N THR A 342 38.82 6.35 -41.47
CA THR A 342 38.98 7.66 -42.13
C THR A 342 39.20 7.52 -43.62
N LYS A 343 40.03 6.57 -44.05
CA LYS A 343 40.32 6.28 -45.50
C LYS A 343 39.06 5.79 -46.24
N GLU A 344 38.31 4.85 -45.66
CA GLU A 344 37.05 4.34 -46.26
C GLU A 344 36.02 5.49 -46.43
N ILE A 345 35.89 6.35 -45.39
CA ILE A 345 35.01 7.53 -45.41
C ILE A 345 35.45 8.51 -46.51
N GLY A 346 36.75 8.74 -46.64
CA GLY A 346 37.32 9.58 -47.68
C GLY A 346 36.99 9.08 -49.10
N ILE A 347 37.17 7.80 -49.35
CA ILE A 347 36.84 7.16 -50.64
C ILE A 347 35.34 7.30 -50.95
N LEU A 348 34.47 7.02 -49.96
CA LEU A 348 32.99 7.15 -50.14
C LEU A 348 32.59 8.58 -50.54
N LYS A 349 33.29 9.61 -49.98
CA LYS A 349 33.04 10.99 -50.34
C LYS A 349 33.49 11.33 -51.76
N VAL A 350 34.64 10.82 -52.18
CA VAL A 350 35.16 11.02 -53.56
C VAL A 350 34.22 10.40 -54.60
N ILE A 351 33.64 9.24 -54.31
CA ILE A 351 32.66 8.55 -55.19
C ILE A 351 31.31 9.27 -55.21
N GLY A 352 31.11 10.34 -54.38
CA GLY A 352 29.87 11.14 -54.39
C GLY A 352 28.80 10.70 -53.42
N THR A 353 29.11 9.87 -52.42
CA THR A 353 28.13 9.48 -51.39
C THR A 353 27.69 10.69 -50.60
N SER A 354 26.37 10.88 -50.39
CA SER A 354 25.82 12.01 -49.65
C SER A 354 26.28 12.02 -48.19
N LEU A 355 26.53 13.20 -47.63
CA LEU A 355 26.92 13.36 -46.21
C LEU A 355 25.90 12.77 -45.25
N GLY A 356 24.61 12.87 -45.60
CA GLY A 356 23.53 12.27 -44.83
C GLY A 356 23.59 10.71 -44.78
N SER A 357 23.98 10.08 -45.88
CA SER A 357 24.17 8.60 -45.91
C SER A 357 25.33 8.17 -45.04
N ILE A 358 26.42 8.94 -45.02
CA ILE A 358 27.62 8.67 -44.19
C ILE A 358 27.23 8.83 -42.71
N SER A 359 26.53 9.91 -42.34
CA SER A 359 26.02 10.12 -40.97
C SER A 359 25.05 9.01 -40.56
N GLY A 360 24.10 8.65 -41.47
CA GLY A 360 23.10 7.62 -41.23
C GLY A 360 23.71 6.26 -40.91
N MET A 361 24.83 5.92 -41.55
CA MET A 361 25.56 4.66 -41.31
C MET A 361 26.02 4.55 -39.84
N PHE A 362 26.60 5.62 -39.31
CA PHE A 362 27.05 5.64 -37.90
C PHE A 362 25.89 5.72 -36.88
N LEU A 363 24.81 6.43 -37.22
CA LEU A 363 23.61 6.50 -36.38
C LEU A 363 22.91 5.13 -36.29
N ILE A 364 22.84 4.36 -37.42
CA ILE A 364 22.25 3.03 -37.40
C ILE A 364 23.15 2.04 -36.65
N GLU A 365 24.47 2.14 -36.78
CA GLU A 365 25.42 1.33 -36.02
C GLU A 365 25.23 1.55 -34.50
N ALA A 366 25.09 2.81 -34.06
CA ALA A 366 24.78 3.15 -32.67
C ALA A 366 23.42 2.68 -32.21
N LEU A 367 22.38 2.80 -33.06
CA LEU A 367 21.04 2.34 -32.75
C LEU A 367 21.02 0.82 -32.51
N ILE A 368 21.69 0.05 -33.36
CA ILE A 368 21.81 -1.41 -33.21
C ILE A 368 22.48 -1.73 -31.86
N LEU A 369 23.58 -1.06 -31.53
CA LEU A 369 24.26 -1.23 -30.23
C LEU A 369 23.35 -0.89 -29.05
N GLY A 370 22.57 0.20 -29.14
CA GLY A 370 21.61 0.58 -28.13
C GLY A 370 20.51 -0.46 -27.93
N ILE A 371 19.91 -0.94 -29.02
CA ILE A 371 18.86 -1.96 -28.98
C ILE A 371 19.41 -3.27 -28.41
N LEU A 372 20.58 -3.74 -28.88
CA LEU A 372 21.19 -4.95 -28.35
C LEU A 372 21.51 -4.82 -26.86
N GLY A 373 22.13 -3.68 -26.44
CA GLY A 373 22.38 -3.40 -25.04
C GLY A 373 21.08 -3.37 -24.21
N GLY A 374 20.00 -2.79 -24.78
CA GLY A 374 18.67 -2.77 -24.17
C GLY A 374 18.08 -4.15 -23.98
N ILE A 375 18.13 -5.00 -24.99
CA ILE A 375 17.60 -6.38 -24.92
C ILE A 375 18.40 -7.22 -23.91
N PHE A 376 19.71 -7.17 -23.94
CA PHE A 376 20.55 -7.87 -22.95
C PHE A 376 20.36 -7.30 -21.54
N GLY A 377 20.21 -5.97 -21.40
CA GLY A 377 19.91 -5.31 -20.14
C GLY A 377 18.58 -5.75 -19.55
N LEU A 378 17.55 -5.85 -20.39
CA LEU A 378 16.25 -6.39 -20.00
C LEU A 378 16.36 -7.85 -19.57
N GLY A 379 17.08 -8.69 -20.30
CA GLY A 379 17.31 -10.10 -19.94
C GLY A 379 17.98 -10.24 -18.57
N LEU A 380 19.03 -9.44 -18.31
CA LEU A 380 19.70 -9.40 -17.00
C LEU A 380 18.79 -8.83 -15.91
N SER A 381 17.90 -7.89 -16.22
CA SER A 381 16.91 -7.36 -15.25
C SER A 381 15.93 -8.44 -14.83
N TYR A 382 15.46 -9.29 -15.72
CA TYR A 382 14.63 -10.45 -15.36
C TYR A 382 15.39 -11.49 -14.53
N ALA A 383 16.67 -11.70 -14.81
CA ALA A 383 17.51 -12.56 -14.00
C ALA A 383 17.71 -11.97 -12.58
N ALA A 384 17.98 -10.67 -12.48
CA ALA A 384 18.07 -9.96 -11.21
C ALA A 384 16.76 -10.01 -10.43
N GLN A 385 15.60 -9.84 -11.08
CA GLN A 385 14.29 -9.95 -10.45
C GLN A 385 14.08 -11.29 -9.74
N LYS A 386 14.55 -12.39 -10.32
CA LYS A 386 14.47 -13.73 -9.70
C LYS A 386 15.50 -13.93 -8.60
N LEU A 387 16.66 -13.29 -8.70
CA LEU A 387 17.78 -13.47 -7.77
C LEU A 387 17.65 -12.61 -6.53
N LEU A 388 17.10 -11.39 -6.64
CA LEU A 388 16.93 -10.45 -5.52
C LEU A 388 16.21 -11.05 -4.30
N PRO A 389 15.05 -11.71 -4.43
CA PRO A 389 14.37 -12.32 -3.28
C PRO A 389 15.20 -13.41 -2.59
N VAL A 390 16.01 -14.16 -3.36
CA VAL A 390 16.88 -15.22 -2.81
C VAL A 390 18.07 -14.66 -2.05
N LEU A 391 18.63 -13.54 -2.52
CA LEU A 391 19.76 -12.88 -1.87
C LEU A 391 19.36 -12.07 -0.63
N PHE A 392 18.13 -11.59 -0.59
CA PHE A 392 17.58 -10.74 0.47
C PHE A 392 16.34 -11.36 1.11
N GLU A 393 16.45 -12.61 1.58
CA GLU A 393 15.34 -13.37 2.18
C GLU A 393 14.65 -12.62 3.34
N ASN A 394 15.40 -11.83 4.12
CA ASN A 394 14.87 -11.04 5.23
C ASN A 394 14.22 -9.70 4.80
N MET A 395 14.42 -9.26 3.57
CA MET A 395 13.74 -8.11 2.99
C MET A 395 12.73 -8.64 1.98
N GLN A 396 11.46 -8.42 2.20
CA GLN A 396 10.41 -8.74 1.22
C GLN A 396 10.53 -7.84 -0.03
N VAL A 397 11.70 -7.89 -0.70
CA VAL A 397 11.98 -7.10 -1.90
C VAL A 397 11.28 -7.74 -3.07
N ARG A 398 10.09 -7.27 -3.36
CA ARG A 398 9.35 -7.65 -4.57
C ARG A 398 9.76 -6.72 -5.70
N SER A 399 10.14 -7.26 -6.84
CA SER A 399 10.46 -6.51 -8.06
C SER A 399 9.40 -6.84 -9.11
N ILE A 400 8.82 -5.83 -9.74
CA ILE A 400 7.79 -6.01 -10.78
C ILE A 400 8.25 -5.28 -12.03
N ILE A 401 8.43 -6.02 -13.13
CA ILE A 401 8.78 -5.46 -14.45
C ILE A 401 7.52 -5.51 -15.33
N PRO A 402 6.73 -4.43 -15.40
CA PRO A 402 5.58 -4.39 -16.29
C PRO A 402 6.03 -4.28 -17.74
N ALA A 403 5.19 -4.76 -18.67
CA ALA A 403 5.50 -4.78 -20.09
C ALA A 403 5.88 -3.40 -20.68
N TRP A 404 5.22 -2.34 -20.20
CA TRP A 404 5.54 -0.98 -20.63
C TRP A 404 6.97 -0.56 -20.27
N LEU A 405 7.48 -0.96 -19.07
CA LEU A 405 8.83 -0.63 -18.61
C LEU A 405 9.87 -1.40 -19.43
N ALA A 406 9.60 -2.65 -19.78
CA ALA A 406 10.45 -3.46 -20.65
C ALA A 406 10.63 -2.79 -22.02
N VAL A 407 9.52 -2.42 -22.67
CA VAL A 407 9.54 -1.74 -23.97
C VAL A 407 10.19 -0.37 -23.87
N ALA A 408 9.82 0.43 -22.87
CA ALA A 408 10.38 1.76 -22.65
C ALA A 408 11.89 1.71 -22.39
N GLY A 409 12.38 0.75 -21.63
CA GLY A 409 13.81 0.58 -21.35
C GLY A 409 14.64 0.30 -22.60
N VAL A 410 14.16 -0.61 -23.45
CA VAL A 410 14.82 -0.92 -24.75
C VAL A 410 14.75 0.26 -25.71
N ALA A 411 13.60 0.92 -25.84
CA ALA A 411 13.45 2.10 -26.69
C ALA A 411 14.34 3.25 -26.21
N PHE A 412 14.38 3.50 -24.90
CA PHE A 412 15.20 4.54 -24.30
C PHE A 412 16.68 4.32 -24.53
N SER A 413 17.19 3.07 -24.45
CA SER A 413 18.60 2.76 -24.75
C SER A 413 18.95 3.05 -26.21
N GLY A 414 18.05 2.76 -27.15
CA GLY A 414 18.21 3.10 -28.56
C GLY A 414 18.31 4.62 -28.76
N VAL A 415 17.42 5.38 -28.11
CA VAL A 415 17.42 6.86 -28.17
C VAL A 415 18.72 7.45 -27.60
N VAL A 416 19.16 6.96 -26.45
CA VAL A 416 20.42 7.42 -25.82
C VAL A 416 21.63 7.11 -26.69
N ALA A 417 21.68 5.91 -27.29
CA ALA A 417 22.76 5.56 -28.22
C ALA A 417 22.77 6.45 -29.47
N LEU A 418 21.58 6.76 -30.02
CA LEU A 418 21.46 7.70 -31.14
C LEU A 418 21.98 9.09 -30.78
N ILE A 419 21.57 9.64 -29.63
CA ILE A 419 22.00 10.95 -29.16
C ILE A 419 23.52 10.97 -28.96
N ALA A 420 24.09 9.93 -28.33
CA ALA A 420 25.51 9.79 -28.11
C ALA A 420 26.32 9.77 -29.41
N ALA A 421 25.75 9.20 -30.48
CA ALA A 421 26.40 9.09 -31.78
C ALA A 421 26.32 10.36 -32.66
N ILE A 422 25.48 11.36 -32.31
CA ILE A 422 25.33 12.59 -33.12
C ILE A 422 26.66 13.33 -33.27
N LEU A 423 27.38 13.54 -32.18
CA LEU A 423 28.68 14.26 -32.20
C LEU A 423 29.74 13.52 -33.06
N PRO A 424 29.98 12.21 -32.86
CA PRO A 424 30.85 11.43 -33.73
C PRO A 424 30.43 11.48 -35.20
N ALA A 425 29.14 11.23 -35.50
CA ALA A 425 28.63 11.25 -36.87
C ALA A 425 28.86 12.61 -37.57
N ARG A 426 28.66 13.73 -36.85
CA ARG A 426 28.98 15.07 -37.38
C ARG A 426 30.47 15.23 -37.66
N ARG A 427 31.35 14.64 -36.87
CA ARG A 427 32.79 14.67 -37.08
C ARG A 427 33.20 13.90 -38.32
N ALA A 428 32.59 12.73 -38.57
CA ALA A 428 32.78 11.94 -39.81
C ALA A 428 32.44 12.75 -41.08
N MET A 429 31.37 13.55 -41.03
CA MET A 429 31.00 14.41 -42.16
C MET A 429 32.00 15.54 -42.43
N ARG A 430 32.81 15.97 -41.43
CA ARG A 430 33.82 17.06 -41.59
C ARG A 430 35.20 16.58 -42.06
N ILE A 431 35.43 15.26 -42.19
CA ILE A 431 36.69 14.73 -42.67
C ILE A 431 36.92 15.18 -44.13
N SER A 432 38.08 15.79 -44.41
CA SER A 432 38.39 16.20 -45.80
C SER A 432 38.85 15.00 -46.62
N PRO A 433 38.30 14.79 -47.84
CA PRO A 433 38.67 13.67 -48.68
C PRO A 433 40.19 13.61 -49.01
N ASN A 434 40.78 14.78 -49.26
CA ASN A 434 42.19 14.89 -49.58
C ASN A 434 43.14 14.53 -48.43
N ALA A 435 42.76 14.90 -47.19
CA ALA A 435 43.53 14.54 -46.00
C ALA A 435 43.36 13.01 -45.70
N ALA A 436 42.14 12.44 -45.90
CA ALA A 436 41.84 11.07 -45.62
C ALA A 436 42.58 10.05 -46.53
N ILE A 437 42.95 10.46 -47.76
CA ILE A 437 43.67 9.59 -48.71
C ILE A 437 45.20 9.72 -48.54
N ARG A 438 45.70 10.86 -48.01
CA ARG A 438 47.12 11.15 -47.82
C ARG A 438 47.72 10.60 -46.52
N THR A 439 46.90 10.18 -45.53
CA THR A 439 47.37 9.51 -44.33
C THR A 439 47.82 8.10 -44.65
N GLU A 440 49.13 7.86 -44.70
CA GLU A 440 49.75 6.55 -44.66
C GLU A 440 49.54 5.88 -43.29
#